data_1de8fda4310ca743c4cd8eccc6b8e7e5
#
_entry.id   1de8fda4310ca743c4cd8eccc6b8e7e5
#
_cell.length_a   1.000
_cell.length_b   1.000
_cell.length_c   1.000
_cell.angle_alpha   90.00
_cell.angle_beta   90.00
_cell.angle_gamma   90.00
#
_symmetry.space_group_name_H-M   'P 1'
#
loop_
_entity.id
_entity.type
_entity.pdbx_description
1 polymer ?
#
loop_
_entity_poly.entity_id
_entity_poly.type
_entity_poly.pdbx_seq_one_letter_code
_entity_poly.pdbx_strand_id
1 'polypeptide(L)'
;MSRMMGWIVCMLIVNFSFGQTATSWPNSRGNAALMGVTPVSFPQKVNLKWTYDADGIFKSAPVVSNGKIVVGSTSGEMLCLDFTGKLLWKFKTPNAIEAPAIIHNNTVFFGNLTGILYALDLKTGAKKWEYKTENQIMGAPALLVSGGREILAVGSYDYYLHGVDAQTGKGLWKYESDNFLNGAPAVIDGKAVFGGCDGFLHLVDMISGKSSGKVEVATYVASSPSVEKGQAFVGDYDGGFTCIDLNTKKIAWRFENKDSNMPFIASPALVGNRIVIGSRDKMIYCFNKADGKVLWKRNTGNRVEASAVVNQKQALVVNMRGDLMLLNLSDGKPVWTYQVGTSVVNTPAVTQQGIVVAASDGNIYFLTQ
;
A
#
# COMPACT_ATOMS: atom_id res chain seq x y z
N MET A 1 -15.58 26.18 -53.51
CA MET A 1 -16.15 25.71 -52.23
C MET A 1 -15.43 24.41 -51.86
N SER A 2 -14.36 24.53 -51.08
CA SER A 2 -13.56 23.37 -50.60
C SER A 2 -13.90 23.16 -49.15
N ARG A 3 -14.48 22.00 -48.81
CA ARG A 3 -14.75 21.58 -47.42
C ARG A 3 -13.47 20.93 -46.84
N MET A 4 -12.80 21.62 -45.94
CA MET A 4 -11.78 21.02 -45.07
C MET A 4 -12.47 20.14 -44.02
N MET A 5 -12.30 18.84 -44.14
CA MET A 5 -12.70 17.85 -43.14
C MET A 5 -11.57 17.75 -42.08
N GLY A 6 -11.80 18.38 -40.92
CA GLY A 6 -10.90 18.27 -39.79
C GLY A 6 -11.00 16.87 -39.16
N TRP A 7 -9.89 16.14 -39.16
CA TRP A 7 -9.75 14.88 -38.42
C TRP A 7 -9.50 15.20 -36.93
N ILE A 8 -10.49 14.93 -36.09
CA ILE A 8 -10.29 14.91 -34.66
C ILE A 8 -9.60 13.59 -34.34
N VAL A 9 -8.30 13.65 -34.08
CA VAL A 9 -7.55 12.52 -33.52
C VAL A 9 -7.92 12.41 -32.04
N CYS A 10 -8.85 11.52 -31.74
CA CYS A 10 -9.13 11.11 -30.37
C CYS A 10 -7.91 10.31 -29.85
N MET A 11 -6.99 10.95 -29.13
CA MET A 11 -5.95 10.23 -28.39
C MET A 11 -6.63 9.39 -27.30
N LEU A 12 -6.78 8.11 -27.56
CA LEU A 12 -7.08 7.13 -26.55
C LEU A 12 -5.88 7.10 -25.55
N ILE A 13 -6.07 7.73 -24.40
CA ILE A 13 -5.16 7.57 -23.26
C ILE A 13 -5.38 6.14 -22.78
N VAL A 14 -4.56 5.21 -23.26
CA VAL A 14 -4.47 3.85 -22.72
C VAL A 14 -3.78 3.99 -21.38
N ASN A 15 -4.55 4.09 -20.32
CA ASN A 15 -4.06 3.89 -18.97
C ASN A 15 -3.62 2.43 -18.84
N PHE A 16 -2.33 2.15 -19.05
CA PHE A 16 -1.74 0.89 -18.61
C PHE A 16 -1.75 0.90 -17.09
N SER A 17 -2.85 0.47 -16.51
CA SER A 17 -2.88 -0.03 -15.16
C SER A 17 -1.89 -1.20 -15.15
N PHE A 18 -0.73 -1.05 -14.49
CA PHE A 18 0.18 -2.16 -14.25
C PHE A 18 -0.62 -3.23 -13.52
N GLY A 19 -1.17 -4.16 -14.28
CA GLY A 19 -2.03 -5.22 -13.79
C GLY A 19 -1.22 -6.13 -12.90
N GLN A 20 -1.59 -6.21 -11.64
CA GLN A 20 -1.15 -7.25 -10.74
C GLN A 20 -1.43 -8.60 -11.41
N THR A 21 -0.39 -9.39 -11.62
CA THR A 21 -0.52 -10.76 -12.13
C THR A 21 -0.70 -11.73 -10.97
N ALA A 22 -1.19 -12.93 -11.23
CA ALA A 22 -1.32 -13.96 -10.21
C ALA A 22 0.04 -14.35 -9.56
N THR A 23 1.15 -14.02 -10.21
CA THR A 23 2.52 -14.35 -9.76
C THR A 23 3.25 -13.17 -9.11
N SER A 24 2.62 -11.99 -9.00
CA SER A 24 3.28 -10.78 -8.50
C SER A 24 2.42 -10.01 -7.48
N TRP A 25 3.12 -9.37 -6.55
CA TRP A 25 2.61 -8.42 -5.57
C TRP A 25 3.62 -7.26 -5.46
N PRO A 26 3.75 -6.44 -6.52
CA PRO A 26 4.89 -5.52 -6.68
C PRO A 26 4.83 -4.27 -5.81
N ASN A 27 3.75 -4.07 -5.09
CA ASN A 27 3.47 -2.98 -4.16
C ASN A 27 2.77 -3.56 -2.93
N SER A 28 2.97 -2.97 -1.76
CA SER A 28 2.40 -3.44 -0.48
C SER A 28 0.87 -3.58 -0.48
N ARG A 29 0.19 -2.92 -1.42
CA ARG A 29 -1.27 -2.97 -1.61
C ARG A 29 -1.68 -3.54 -2.98
N GLY A 30 -0.76 -4.22 -3.66
CA GLY A 30 -0.98 -4.93 -4.93
C GLY A 30 -0.89 -4.05 -6.18
N ASN A 31 -1.36 -2.82 -6.15
CA ASN A 31 -1.35 -1.89 -7.29
C ASN A 31 -1.14 -0.43 -6.87
N ALA A 32 -0.90 0.46 -7.84
CA ALA A 32 -0.64 1.87 -7.59
C ALA A 32 -1.83 2.64 -6.97
N ALA A 33 -3.05 2.15 -7.17
CA ALA A 33 -4.27 2.70 -6.55
C ALA A 33 -4.45 2.22 -5.09
N LEU A 34 -3.55 1.40 -4.58
CA LEU A 34 -3.49 0.84 -3.22
C LEU A 34 -4.76 0.07 -2.83
N MET A 35 -5.40 -0.61 -3.77
CA MET A 35 -6.71 -1.23 -3.56
C MET A 35 -6.68 -2.48 -2.67
N GLY A 36 -5.53 -3.09 -2.42
CA GLY A 36 -5.43 -4.32 -1.61
C GLY A 36 -6.16 -5.53 -2.22
N VAL A 37 -6.39 -5.53 -3.52
CA VAL A 37 -7.09 -6.59 -4.24
C VAL A 37 -6.09 -7.55 -4.88
N THR A 38 -6.41 -8.85 -4.90
CA THR A 38 -5.63 -9.87 -5.62
C THR A 38 -6.52 -10.63 -6.61
N PRO A 39 -6.01 -10.98 -7.80
CA PRO A 39 -6.71 -11.88 -8.72
C PRO A 39 -6.62 -13.35 -8.29
N VAL A 40 -5.80 -13.65 -7.26
CA VAL A 40 -5.53 -15.02 -6.82
C VAL A 40 -6.69 -15.56 -5.98
N SER A 41 -7.02 -16.83 -6.17
CA SER A 41 -7.88 -17.57 -5.26
C SER A 41 -7.08 -17.96 -4.02
N PHE A 42 -7.61 -17.66 -2.83
CA PHE A 42 -6.97 -18.10 -1.60
C PHE A 42 -7.09 -19.61 -1.42
N PRO A 43 -6.06 -20.27 -0.85
CA PRO A 43 -6.13 -21.70 -0.54
C PRO A 43 -7.20 -21.99 0.52
N GLN A 44 -7.83 -23.16 0.45
CA GLN A 44 -8.84 -23.60 1.42
C GLN A 44 -8.21 -24.01 2.77
N LYS A 45 -6.91 -24.22 2.81
CA LYS A 45 -6.09 -24.52 3.97
C LYS A 45 -4.69 -23.99 3.72
N VAL A 46 -3.99 -23.55 4.75
CA VAL A 46 -2.58 -23.13 4.67
C VAL A 46 -1.71 -23.95 5.61
N ASN A 47 -0.49 -24.22 5.16
CA ASN A 47 0.57 -24.86 5.92
C ASN A 47 1.84 -24.02 5.82
N LEU A 48 2.64 -24.02 6.87
CA LEU A 48 3.98 -23.42 6.83
C LEU A 48 4.88 -24.24 5.90
N LYS A 49 5.43 -23.58 4.90
CA LYS A 49 6.39 -24.20 3.97
C LYS A 49 7.82 -24.03 4.45
N TRP A 50 8.17 -22.79 4.83
CA TRP A 50 9.46 -22.44 5.41
C TRP A 50 9.38 -21.14 6.22
N THR A 51 10.38 -20.94 7.05
CA THR A 51 10.65 -19.71 7.80
C THR A 51 12.07 -19.27 7.49
N TYR A 52 12.26 -17.95 7.29
CA TYR A 52 13.57 -17.33 7.18
C TYR A 52 13.76 -16.40 8.37
N ASP A 53 14.78 -16.63 9.17
CA ASP A 53 15.17 -15.82 10.34
C ASP A 53 16.12 -14.72 9.88
N ALA A 54 15.77 -13.45 10.15
CA ALA A 54 16.54 -12.28 9.75
C ALA A 54 16.90 -11.41 10.96
N ASP A 55 17.91 -10.58 10.80
CA ASP A 55 18.26 -9.58 11.80
C ASP A 55 17.22 -8.45 11.83
N GLY A 56 16.71 -8.15 13.04
CA GLY A 56 15.70 -7.11 13.28
C GLY A 56 14.28 -7.55 12.96
N ILE A 57 13.31 -6.71 13.26
CA ILE A 57 11.88 -7.00 13.07
C ILE A 57 11.37 -6.41 11.76
N PHE A 58 10.20 -6.86 11.32
CA PHE A 58 9.57 -6.38 10.10
C PHE A 58 8.37 -5.47 10.39
N LYS A 59 8.51 -4.17 10.07
CA LYS A 59 7.40 -3.23 9.94
C LYS A 59 7.01 -3.00 8.47
N SER A 60 7.99 -3.15 7.58
CA SER A 60 7.81 -3.10 6.13
C SER A 60 7.02 -4.31 5.63
N ALA A 61 6.07 -4.08 4.72
CA ALA A 61 5.35 -5.16 4.05
C ALA A 61 6.21 -5.81 2.96
N PRO A 62 6.15 -7.15 2.80
CA PRO A 62 6.83 -7.84 1.71
C PRO A 62 6.18 -7.51 0.37
N VAL A 63 7.01 -7.46 -0.68
CA VAL A 63 6.58 -7.32 -2.08
C VAL A 63 7.18 -8.44 -2.92
N VAL A 64 6.49 -8.80 -4.01
CA VAL A 64 6.88 -9.96 -4.83
C VAL A 64 6.84 -9.60 -6.30
N SER A 65 7.92 -9.87 -7.02
CA SER A 65 7.99 -9.77 -8.48
C SER A 65 9.06 -10.70 -9.04
N ASN A 66 8.82 -11.24 -10.25
CA ASN A 66 9.78 -12.08 -10.96
C ASN A 66 10.34 -13.24 -10.11
N GLY A 67 9.49 -13.88 -9.31
CA GLY A 67 9.87 -15.00 -8.44
C GLY A 67 10.73 -14.62 -7.24
N LYS A 68 10.80 -13.33 -6.89
CA LYS A 68 11.58 -12.79 -5.77
C LYS A 68 10.68 -12.12 -4.74
N ILE A 69 10.96 -12.39 -3.48
CA ILE A 69 10.35 -11.78 -2.30
C ILE A 69 11.32 -10.73 -1.79
N VAL A 70 10.87 -9.49 -1.67
CA VAL A 70 11.69 -8.37 -1.19
C VAL A 70 11.03 -7.74 0.04
N VAL A 71 11.80 -7.53 1.10
CA VAL A 71 11.30 -6.91 2.34
C VAL A 71 12.41 -6.20 3.10
N GLY A 72 12.10 -5.04 3.68
CA GLY A 72 12.99 -4.26 4.52
C GLY A 72 12.81 -4.59 6.00
N SER A 73 13.90 -4.55 6.79
CA SER A 73 13.87 -4.77 8.23
C SER A 73 14.28 -3.53 9.03
N THR A 74 13.95 -3.51 10.32
CA THR A 74 14.36 -2.43 11.22
C THR A 74 15.85 -2.43 11.54
N SER A 75 16.56 -3.51 11.24
CA SER A 75 18.03 -3.51 11.27
C SER A 75 18.64 -2.66 10.13
N GLY A 76 17.83 -2.21 9.17
CA GLY A 76 18.29 -1.47 7.98
C GLY A 76 18.75 -2.38 6.84
N GLU A 77 18.33 -3.63 6.82
CA GLU A 77 18.61 -4.55 5.72
C GLU A 77 17.40 -4.66 4.80
N MET A 78 17.62 -4.49 3.50
CA MET A 78 16.70 -4.91 2.44
C MET A 78 17.09 -6.32 2.01
N LEU A 79 16.17 -7.26 2.17
CA LEU A 79 16.38 -8.69 1.88
C LEU A 79 15.67 -9.08 0.58
N CYS A 80 16.29 -9.95 -0.20
CA CYS A 80 15.66 -10.59 -1.35
C CYS A 80 15.82 -12.10 -1.26
N LEU A 81 14.69 -12.81 -1.23
CA LEU A 81 14.65 -14.27 -1.20
C LEU A 81 13.93 -14.80 -2.46
N ASP A 82 14.15 -16.08 -2.77
CA ASP A 82 13.30 -16.81 -3.70
C ASP A 82 12.17 -17.55 -2.96
N PHE A 83 11.28 -18.21 -3.71
CA PHE A 83 10.18 -18.98 -3.11
C PHE A 83 10.60 -20.28 -2.41
N THR A 84 11.89 -20.67 -2.49
CA THR A 84 12.44 -21.79 -1.69
C THR A 84 12.91 -21.34 -0.30
N GLY A 85 12.91 -20.02 -0.03
CA GLY A 85 13.41 -19.41 1.20
C GLY A 85 14.90 -19.10 1.16
N LYS A 86 15.55 -19.30 -0.01
CA LYS A 86 16.97 -18.99 -0.18
C LYS A 86 17.20 -17.49 -0.31
N LEU A 87 18.10 -16.95 0.51
CA LEU A 87 18.57 -15.56 0.36
C LEU A 87 19.36 -15.43 -0.95
N LEU A 88 18.94 -14.49 -1.80
CA LEU A 88 19.60 -14.17 -3.06
C LEU A 88 20.59 -13.04 -2.91
N TRP A 89 20.19 -11.99 -2.20
CA TRP A 89 21.03 -10.84 -1.83
C TRP A 89 20.45 -10.09 -0.65
N LYS A 90 21.29 -9.30 0.01
CA LYS A 90 20.92 -8.30 1.00
C LYS A 90 21.65 -6.99 0.74
N PHE A 91 21.00 -5.88 1.05
CA PHE A 91 21.55 -4.53 0.94
C PHE A 91 21.39 -3.80 2.28
N LYS A 92 22.48 -3.28 2.82
CA LYS A 92 22.50 -2.57 4.11
C LYS A 92 22.36 -1.07 3.92
N THR A 93 21.44 -0.47 4.68
CA THR A 93 21.29 0.99 4.81
C THR A 93 21.75 1.47 6.19
N PRO A 94 21.99 2.79 6.36
CA PRO A 94 22.45 3.33 7.65
C PRO A 94 21.43 3.22 8.78
N ASN A 95 20.13 3.07 8.45
CA ASN A 95 19.03 3.06 9.43
C ASN A 95 17.90 2.13 8.99
N ALA A 96 16.91 1.92 9.85
CA ALA A 96 15.77 1.07 9.65
C ALA A 96 15.02 1.34 8.33
N ILE A 97 14.51 0.25 7.73
CA ILE A 97 13.62 0.29 6.56
C ILE A 97 12.23 -0.13 7.04
N GLU A 98 11.38 0.87 7.31
CA GLU A 98 9.99 0.66 7.72
C GLU A 98 9.01 0.87 6.57
N ALA A 99 9.40 1.67 5.57
CA ALA A 99 8.64 1.88 4.35
C ALA A 99 8.62 0.61 3.49
N PRO A 100 7.45 0.14 3.02
CA PRO A 100 7.39 -0.93 2.03
C PRO A 100 8.08 -0.52 0.73
N ALA A 101 8.70 -1.49 0.08
CA ALA A 101 9.26 -1.29 -1.25
C ALA A 101 8.16 -1.32 -2.33
N ILE A 102 8.48 -0.81 -3.52
CA ILE A 102 7.79 -1.13 -4.76
C ILE A 102 8.79 -1.72 -5.78
N ILE A 103 8.28 -2.56 -6.67
CA ILE A 103 9.10 -3.17 -7.73
C ILE A 103 8.53 -2.78 -9.09
N HIS A 104 9.38 -2.19 -9.92
CA HIS A 104 9.03 -1.84 -11.30
C HIS A 104 10.25 -2.00 -12.22
N ASN A 105 10.05 -2.55 -13.42
CA ASN A 105 11.08 -2.73 -14.44
C ASN A 105 12.41 -3.23 -13.87
N ASN A 106 12.36 -4.34 -13.11
CA ASN A 106 13.53 -4.98 -12.48
C ASN A 106 14.30 -4.05 -11.51
N THR A 107 13.61 -3.04 -10.94
CA THR A 107 14.16 -2.11 -9.96
C THR A 107 13.31 -2.12 -8.70
N VAL A 108 13.96 -2.16 -7.54
CA VAL A 108 13.36 -2.05 -6.20
C VAL A 108 13.53 -0.63 -5.70
N PHE A 109 12.45 0.06 -5.38
CA PHE A 109 12.46 1.40 -4.81
C PHE A 109 11.94 1.37 -3.39
N PHE A 110 12.65 2.00 -2.44
CA PHE A 110 12.24 2.06 -1.04
C PHE A 110 12.93 3.21 -0.31
N GLY A 111 12.28 3.71 0.73
CA GLY A 111 12.84 4.71 1.64
C GLY A 111 13.32 4.12 2.95
N ASN A 112 14.15 4.87 3.69
CA ASN A 112 14.58 4.51 5.05
C ASN A 112 14.39 5.67 6.05
N LEU A 113 14.66 5.41 7.32
CA LEU A 113 14.50 6.42 8.38
C LEU A 113 15.61 7.49 8.43
N THR A 114 16.61 7.45 7.55
CA THR A 114 17.52 8.59 7.33
C THR A 114 17.08 9.52 6.19
N GLY A 115 15.91 9.26 5.59
CA GLY A 115 15.37 10.07 4.50
C GLY A 115 16.02 9.79 3.14
N ILE A 116 16.56 8.60 2.94
CA ILE A 116 17.14 8.23 1.65
C ILE A 116 16.19 7.29 0.91
N LEU A 117 15.80 7.70 -0.30
CA LEU A 117 15.12 6.86 -1.27
C LEU A 117 16.17 6.15 -2.12
N TYR A 118 16.12 4.83 -2.17
CA TYR A 118 17.03 3.98 -2.93
C TYR A 118 16.36 3.36 -4.15
N ALA A 119 17.16 3.14 -5.19
CA ALA A 119 16.85 2.24 -6.29
C ALA A 119 17.91 1.15 -6.40
N LEU A 120 17.47 -0.10 -6.30
CA LEU A 120 18.34 -1.27 -6.45
C LEU A 120 17.94 -2.11 -7.65
N ASP A 121 18.90 -2.79 -8.26
CA ASP A 121 18.62 -3.82 -9.24
C ASP A 121 18.00 -5.05 -8.56
N LEU A 122 16.83 -5.48 -8.98
CA LEU A 122 16.10 -6.61 -8.38
C LEU A 122 16.85 -7.95 -8.49
N LYS A 123 17.69 -8.13 -9.51
CA LYS A 123 18.41 -9.38 -9.72
C LYS A 123 19.62 -9.52 -8.81
N THR A 124 20.34 -8.42 -8.60
CA THR A 124 21.66 -8.41 -7.95
C THR A 124 21.70 -7.71 -6.60
N GLY A 125 20.72 -6.85 -6.27
CA GLY A 125 20.74 -5.96 -5.11
C GLY A 125 21.69 -4.77 -5.25
N ALA A 126 22.34 -4.59 -6.42
CA ALA A 126 23.26 -3.48 -6.65
C ALA A 126 22.50 -2.14 -6.66
N LYS A 127 23.05 -1.14 -5.97
CA LYS A 127 22.50 0.21 -5.96
C LYS A 127 22.64 0.86 -7.34
N LYS A 128 21.52 1.32 -7.92
CA LYS A 128 21.48 2.09 -9.16
C LYS A 128 21.64 3.57 -8.88
N TRP A 129 20.89 4.09 -7.90
CA TRP A 129 20.94 5.47 -7.45
C TRP A 129 20.35 5.62 -6.06
N GLU A 130 20.53 6.79 -5.46
CA GLU A 130 19.87 7.24 -4.24
C GLU A 130 19.46 8.70 -4.37
N TYR A 131 18.38 9.09 -3.67
CA TYR A 131 17.86 10.45 -3.56
C TYR A 131 17.62 10.77 -2.08
N LYS A 132 18.09 11.93 -1.61
CA LYS A 132 18.01 12.33 -0.20
C LYS A 132 16.91 13.36 0.02
N THR A 133 16.02 13.10 0.99
CA THR A 133 15.12 14.06 1.61
C THR A 133 15.75 14.57 2.91
N GLU A 134 15.13 15.56 3.56
CA GLU A 134 15.70 16.15 4.79
C GLU A 134 15.28 15.39 6.06
N ASN A 135 14.32 14.44 5.98
CA ASN A 135 13.81 13.68 7.12
C ASN A 135 13.32 12.28 6.69
N GLN A 136 12.82 11.48 7.62
CA GLN A 136 12.41 10.08 7.47
C GLN A 136 11.41 9.87 6.33
N ILE A 137 11.56 8.72 5.64
CA ILE A 137 10.60 8.20 4.68
C ILE A 137 9.91 6.99 5.30
N MET A 138 8.64 7.13 5.67
CA MET A 138 7.84 6.11 6.35
C MET A 138 6.89 5.37 5.41
N GLY A 139 6.43 6.03 4.35
CA GLY A 139 5.51 5.50 3.35
C GLY A 139 6.22 4.87 2.15
N ALA A 140 5.58 3.87 1.53
CA ALA A 140 6.05 3.36 0.24
C ALA A 140 6.03 4.47 -0.82
N PRO A 141 7.01 4.52 -1.74
CA PRO A 141 6.91 5.40 -2.89
C PRO A 141 5.76 4.96 -3.80
N ALA A 142 5.16 5.92 -4.50
CA ALA A 142 4.18 5.66 -5.55
C ALA A 142 4.80 5.91 -6.92
N LEU A 143 4.39 5.15 -7.94
CA LEU A 143 4.94 5.28 -9.30
C LEU A 143 3.86 5.66 -10.29
N LEU A 144 4.12 6.70 -11.05
CA LEU A 144 3.40 7.02 -12.28
C LEU A 144 4.25 6.67 -13.51
N VAL A 145 3.64 5.96 -14.46
CA VAL A 145 4.22 5.76 -15.81
C VAL A 145 3.28 6.42 -16.82
N SER A 146 3.74 7.47 -17.47
CA SER A 146 2.94 8.24 -18.40
C SER A 146 3.80 8.96 -19.45
N GLY A 147 3.45 8.82 -20.73
CA GLY A 147 4.13 9.53 -21.82
C GLY A 147 5.65 9.26 -21.89
N GLY A 148 6.09 8.05 -21.58
CA GLY A 148 7.50 7.67 -21.54
C GLY A 148 8.27 8.17 -20.30
N ARG A 149 7.58 8.83 -19.35
CA ARG A 149 8.14 9.24 -18.06
C ARG A 149 7.76 8.25 -16.97
N GLU A 150 8.71 7.99 -16.08
CA GLU A 150 8.51 7.20 -14.87
C GLU A 150 8.84 8.09 -13.67
N ILE A 151 7.82 8.49 -12.90
CA ILE A 151 7.96 9.45 -11.79
C ILE A 151 7.55 8.77 -10.49
N LEU A 152 8.45 8.77 -9.53
CA LEU A 152 8.16 8.39 -8.16
C LEU A 152 7.65 9.60 -7.38
N ALA A 153 6.62 9.39 -6.57
CA ALA A 153 6.19 10.32 -5.54
C ALA A 153 6.44 9.69 -4.17
N VAL A 154 7.21 10.33 -3.31
CA VAL A 154 7.54 9.84 -1.97
C VAL A 154 7.32 10.92 -0.92
N GLY A 155 6.52 10.60 0.11
CA GLY A 155 6.31 11.46 1.26
C GLY A 155 7.46 11.36 2.26
N SER A 156 7.82 12.48 2.86
CA SER A 156 8.85 12.56 3.90
C SER A 156 8.35 13.35 5.11
N TYR A 157 8.99 13.14 6.25
CA TYR A 157 8.77 13.91 7.47
C TYR A 157 9.40 15.31 7.41
N ASP A 158 9.99 15.70 6.27
CA ASP A 158 10.40 17.07 5.97
C ASP A 158 9.25 17.94 5.45
N TYR A 159 8.00 17.43 5.53
CA TYR A 159 6.75 18.06 5.11
C TYR A 159 6.53 18.11 3.60
N TYR A 160 7.39 17.45 2.80
CA TYR A 160 7.27 17.45 1.36
C TYR A 160 6.87 16.10 0.78
N LEU A 161 6.04 16.14 -0.25
CA LEU A 161 5.97 15.09 -1.24
C LEU A 161 7.00 15.40 -2.32
N HIS A 162 7.95 14.49 -2.53
CA HIS A 162 9.02 14.64 -3.51
C HIS A 162 8.68 13.88 -4.78
N GLY A 163 8.78 14.54 -5.94
CA GLY A 163 8.74 13.91 -7.25
C GLY A 163 10.15 13.62 -7.73
N VAL A 164 10.44 12.36 -8.04
CA VAL A 164 11.76 11.89 -8.42
C VAL A 164 11.68 11.09 -9.72
N ASP A 165 12.58 11.34 -10.66
CA ASP A 165 12.72 10.54 -11.87
C ASP A 165 13.16 9.12 -11.49
N ALA A 166 12.35 8.11 -11.85
CA ALA A 166 12.57 6.73 -11.42
C ALA A 166 13.79 6.07 -12.07
N GLN A 167 14.22 6.56 -13.23
CA GLN A 167 15.37 5.98 -13.95
C GLN A 167 16.69 6.54 -13.43
N THR A 168 16.73 7.85 -13.10
CA THR A 168 17.97 8.56 -12.77
C THR A 168 18.14 8.94 -11.32
N GLY A 169 17.04 8.93 -10.52
CA GLY A 169 17.05 9.43 -9.14
C GLY A 169 17.08 10.95 -9.03
N LYS A 170 16.97 11.69 -10.14
CA LYS A 170 16.94 13.16 -10.12
C LYS A 170 15.63 13.68 -9.54
N GLY A 171 15.72 14.60 -8.58
CA GLY A 171 14.55 15.34 -8.08
C GLY A 171 13.94 16.19 -9.19
N LEU A 172 12.63 16.11 -9.35
CA LEU A 172 11.87 16.83 -10.36
C LEU A 172 11.10 18.00 -9.77
N TRP A 173 10.46 17.79 -8.63
CA TRP A 173 9.63 18.77 -7.93
C TRP A 173 9.46 18.39 -6.46
N LYS A 174 9.02 19.36 -5.65
CA LYS A 174 8.58 19.19 -4.27
C LYS A 174 7.22 19.85 -4.12
N TYR A 175 6.32 19.20 -3.39
CA TYR A 175 5.03 19.75 -2.99
C TYR A 175 5.00 19.83 -1.46
N GLU A 176 4.78 21.02 -0.92
CA GLU A 176 4.74 21.28 0.52
C GLU A 176 3.36 20.93 1.10
N SER A 177 3.33 20.14 2.16
CA SER A 177 2.19 19.93 3.04
C SER A 177 2.40 20.70 4.35
N ASP A 178 1.33 20.87 5.13
CA ASP A 178 1.43 21.62 6.39
C ASP A 178 1.99 20.78 7.56
N ASN A 179 2.24 19.45 7.34
CA ASN A 179 2.73 18.54 8.39
C ASN A 179 3.37 17.26 7.78
N PHE A 180 3.76 16.29 8.64
CA PHE A 180 4.38 15.02 8.25
C PHE A 180 3.54 14.20 7.27
N LEU A 181 4.21 13.54 6.34
CA LEU A 181 3.60 12.58 5.40
C LEU A 181 3.98 11.15 5.79
N ASN A 182 3.04 10.41 6.38
CA ASN A 182 3.23 9.06 6.90
C ASN A 182 2.91 7.95 5.90
N GLY A 183 1.85 8.15 5.12
CA GLY A 183 1.26 7.12 4.27
C GLY A 183 1.90 7.04 2.90
N ALA A 184 1.66 5.93 2.21
CA ALA A 184 1.98 5.81 0.79
C ALA A 184 0.95 6.60 -0.04
N PRO A 185 1.36 7.37 -1.04
CA PRO A 185 0.45 7.96 -2.00
C PRO A 185 -0.21 6.90 -2.88
N ALA A 186 -1.53 6.98 -3.10
CA ALA A 186 -2.20 6.24 -4.16
C ALA A 186 -2.15 7.03 -5.47
N VAL A 187 -2.12 6.34 -6.60
CA VAL A 187 -2.09 6.98 -7.92
C VAL A 187 -3.39 6.73 -8.68
N ILE A 188 -4.01 7.81 -9.14
CA ILE A 188 -5.19 7.78 -10.01
C ILE A 188 -5.15 8.97 -10.98
N ASP A 189 -5.41 8.72 -12.25
CA ASP A 189 -5.49 9.75 -13.32
C ASP A 189 -4.31 10.74 -13.31
N GLY A 190 -3.09 10.21 -13.14
CA GLY A 190 -1.85 11.00 -13.12
C GLY A 190 -1.61 11.82 -11.86
N LYS A 191 -2.45 11.64 -10.83
CA LYS A 191 -2.34 12.34 -9.54
C LYS A 191 -1.90 11.40 -8.43
N ALA A 192 -1.04 11.88 -7.55
CA ALA A 192 -0.81 11.31 -6.23
C ALA A 192 -1.91 11.78 -5.28
N VAL A 193 -2.56 10.84 -4.59
CA VAL A 193 -3.57 11.08 -3.57
C VAL A 193 -3.02 10.55 -2.24
N PHE A 194 -2.88 11.39 -1.24
CA PHE A 194 -2.27 11.00 0.04
C PHE A 194 -2.85 11.80 1.20
N GLY A 195 -2.81 11.23 2.38
CA GLY A 195 -3.16 11.91 3.63
C GLY A 195 -1.91 12.43 4.33
N GLY A 196 -2.09 13.49 5.10
CA GLY A 196 -1.08 14.08 5.97
C GLY A 196 -1.52 14.13 7.43
N CYS A 197 -0.56 14.39 8.33
CA CYS A 197 -0.85 14.72 9.72
C CYS A 197 -1.47 16.12 9.89
N ASP A 198 -1.71 16.83 8.80
CA ASP A 198 -2.41 18.11 8.74
C ASP A 198 -3.95 17.98 8.63
N GLY A 199 -4.45 16.74 8.58
CA GLY A 199 -5.87 16.44 8.48
C GLY A 199 -6.48 16.52 7.10
N PHE A 200 -5.66 16.74 6.07
CA PHE A 200 -6.11 16.83 4.68
C PHE A 200 -5.79 15.59 3.87
N LEU A 201 -6.66 15.30 2.91
CA LEU A 201 -6.35 14.48 1.75
C LEU A 201 -5.90 15.40 0.61
N HIS A 202 -4.65 15.24 0.18
CA HIS A 202 -4.04 16.04 -0.88
C HIS A 202 -4.14 15.34 -2.23
N LEU A 203 -4.28 16.14 -3.29
CA LEU A 203 -4.22 15.71 -4.70
C LEU A 203 -3.13 16.51 -5.39
N VAL A 204 -2.09 15.82 -5.89
CA VAL A 204 -0.94 16.46 -6.55
C VAL A 204 -0.75 15.84 -7.93
N ASP A 205 -0.68 16.69 -8.96
CA ASP A 205 -0.35 16.27 -10.32
C ASP A 205 1.10 15.76 -10.36
N MET A 206 1.32 14.51 -10.68
CA MET A 206 2.64 13.87 -10.60
C MET A 206 3.60 14.31 -11.70
N ILE A 207 3.12 14.92 -12.79
CA ILE A 207 3.98 15.43 -13.86
C ILE A 207 4.58 16.78 -13.47
N SER A 208 3.75 17.67 -12.91
CA SER A 208 4.14 19.05 -12.59
C SER A 208 4.46 19.31 -11.14
N GLY A 209 4.09 18.43 -10.20
CA GLY A 209 4.18 18.64 -8.76
C GLY A 209 3.19 19.68 -8.21
N LYS A 210 2.25 20.17 -9.03
CA LYS A 210 1.30 21.19 -8.60
C LYS A 210 0.09 20.58 -7.89
N SER A 211 -0.43 21.33 -6.89
CA SER A 211 -1.69 20.95 -6.24
C SER A 211 -2.82 20.88 -7.26
N SER A 212 -3.57 19.80 -7.23
CA SER A 212 -4.87 19.65 -7.89
C SER A 212 -6.03 19.88 -6.91
N GLY A 213 -5.73 20.16 -5.65
CA GLY A 213 -6.63 20.46 -4.54
C GLY A 213 -6.34 19.64 -3.32
N LYS A 214 -7.03 20.01 -2.21
CA LYS A 214 -7.03 19.25 -0.96
C LYS A 214 -8.43 19.23 -0.35
N VAL A 215 -8.72 18.23 0.46
CA VAL A 215 -10.02 18.05 1.15
C VAL A 215 -9.73 17.83 2.63
N GLU A 216 -10.35 18.64 3.49
CA GLU A 216 -10.29 18.44 4.92
C GLU A 216 -11.08 17.18 5.28
N VAL A 217 -10.47 16.27 6.03
CA VAL A 217 -11.05 14.95 6.37
C VAL A 217 -11.27 14.84 7.88
N ALA A 218 -10.22 15.08 8.66
CA ALA A 218 -10.20 14.89 10.13
C ALA A 218 -8.95 15.56 10.73
N THR A 219 -8.66 15.29 12.00
CA THR A 219 -7.45 15.79 12.68
C THR A 219 -6.17 15.21 12.08
N TYR A 220 -6.13 13.89 11.86
CA TYR A 220 -5.01 13.17 11.24
C TYR A 220 -5.53 12.08 10.31
N VAL A 221 -5.06 12.06 9.08
CA VAL A 221 -5.30 10.94 8.16
C VAL A 221 -4.31 9.83 8.47
N ALA A 222 -4.82 8.74 9.05
CA ALA A 222 -4.00 7.69 9.64
C ALA A 222 -3.49 6.66 8.62
N SER A 223 -4.30 6.36 7.60
CA SER A 223 -4.05 5.30 6.63
C SER A 223 -3.61 5.83 5.27
N SER A 224 -2.94 5.00 4.48
CA SER A 224 -2.79 5.29 3.05
C SER A 224 -4.17 5.17 2.38
N PRO A 225 -4.57 6.14 1.55
CA PRO A 225 -5.85 6.08 0.85
C PRO A 225 -5.84 4.95 -0.18
N SER A 226 -7.02 4.35 -0.41
CA SER A 226 -7.24 3.51 -1.59
C SER A 226 -8.16 4.25 -2.54
N VAL A 227 -7.84 4.22 -3.84
CA VAL A 227 -8.57 5.02 -4.83
C VAL A 227 -9.18 4.14 -5.92
N GLU A 228 -10.40 4.45 -6.33
CA GLU A 228 -11.08 3.79 -7.45
C GLU A 228 -12.16 4.70 -8.04
N LYS A 229 -12.21 4.81 -9.38
CA LYS A 229 -13.28 5.50 -10.12
C LYS A 229 -13.57 6.92 -9.61
N GLY A 230 -12.52 7.70 -9.37
CA GLY A 230 -12.66 9.08 -8.91
C GLY A 230 -13.05 9.24 -7.45
N GLN A 231 -12.98 8.16 -6.65
CA GLN A 231 -13.21 8.18 -5.21
C GLN A 231 -11.96 7.77 -4.45
N ALA A 232 -11.75 8.37 -3.28
CA ALA A 232 -10.74 7.97 -2.30
C ALA A 232 -11.42 7.52 -1.01
N PHE A 233 -10.85 6.50 -0.38
CA PHE A 233 -11.32 5.94 0.89
C PHE A 233 -10.18 5.97 1.89
N VAL A 234 -10.41 6.50 3.08
CA VAL A 234 -9.36 6.73 4.08
C VAL A 234 -9.90 6.64 5.49
N GLY A 235 -9.11 6.05 6.37
CA GLY A 235 -9.35 6.03 7.82
C GLY A 235 -8.58 7.15 8.54
N ASP A 236 -9.05 7.54 9.71
CA ASP A 236 -8.42 8.56 10.53
C ASP A 236 -8.16 8.10 11.98
N TYR A 237 -7.48 8.96 12.73
CA TYR A 237 -7.12 8.69 14.13
C TYR A 237 -8.29 8.81 15.10
N ASP A 238 -9.38 9.48 14.72
CA ASP A 238 -10.57 9.71 15.56
C ASP A 238 -11.61 8.59 15.42
N GLY A 239 -11.26 7.50 14.69
CA GLY A 239 -12.14 6.36 14.46
C GLY A 239 -13.16 6.59 13.35
N GLY A 240 -12.93 7.59 12.51
CA GLY A 240 -13.71 7.87 11.31
C GLY A 240 -13.20 7.11 10.09
N PHE A 241 -14.11 6.81 9.18
CA PHE A 241 -13.80 6.26 7.87
C PHE A 241 -14.57 7.03 6.79
N THR A 242 -13.86 7.59 5.83
CA THR A 242 -14.39 8.61 4.92
C THR A 242 -14.21 8.21 3.45
N CYS A 243 -15.25 8.43 2.66
CA CYS A 243 -15.22 8.43 1.20
C CYS A 243 -15.21 9.87 0.69
N ILE A 244 -14.26 10.19 -0.17
CA ILE A 244 -14.11 11.50 -0.79
C ILE A 244 -14.31 11.35 -2.31
N ASP A 245 -15.16 12.19 -2.89
CA ASP A 245 -15.26 12.37 -4.34
C ASP A 245 -14.14 13.30 -4.78
N LEU A 246 -13.20 12.76 -5.58
CA LEU A 246 -12.01 13.48 -6.03
C LEU A 246 -12.28 14.52 -7.11
N ASN A 247 -13.40 14.40 -7.83
CA ASN A 247 -13.79 15.35 -8.87
C ASN A 247 -14.40 16.61 -8.23
N THR A 248 -15.34 16.42 -7.32
CA THR A 248 -16.00 17.53 -6.61
C THR A 248 -15.19 18.02 -5.42
N LYS A 249 -14.21 17.25 -4.96
CA LYS A 249 -13.38 17.52 -3.76
C LYS A 249 -14.23 17.68 -2.50
N LYS A 250 -15.22 16.81 -2.34
CA LYS A 250 -16.14 16.81 -1.21
C LYS A 250 -16.21 15.42 -0.58
N ILE A 251 -16.52 15.39 0.71
CA ILE A 251 -16.89 14.16 1.40
C ILE A 251 -18.20 13.65 0.80
N ALA A 252 -18.18 12.43 0.26
CA ALA A 252 -19.36 11.75 -0.26
C ALA A 252 -20.15 11.10 0.89
N TRP A 253 -19.45 10.45 1.82
CA TRP A 253 -19.98 9.94 3.07
C TRP A 253 -18.87 9.75 4.09
N ARG A 254 -19.26 9.76 5.39
CA ARG A 254 -18.37 9.49 6.51
C ARG A 254 -19.07 8.54 7.49
N PHE A 255 -18.36 7.51 7.89
CA PHE A 255 -18.73 6.63 9.00
C PHE A 255 -18.00 7.08 10.25
N GLU A 256 -18.73 7.18 11.36
CA GLU A 256 -18.19 7.42 12.70
C GLU A 256 -18.61 6.26 13.60
N ASN A 257 -17.62 5.64 14.23
CA ASN A 257 -17.87 4.52 15.11
C ASN A 257 -18.38 5.04 16.48
N LYS A 258 -19.69 4.97 16.70
CA LYS A 258 -20.31 5.43 17.96
C LYS A 258 -19.95 4.59 19.18
N ASP A 259 -19.48 3.34 18.95
CA ASP A 259 -19.12 2.39 20.00
C ASP A 259 -17.66 2.53 20.43
N SER A 260 -16.84 3.22 19.63
CA SER A 260 -15.38 3.30 19.81
C SER A 260 -14.77 4.43 18.98
N ASN A 261 -13.89 5.21 19.58
CA ASN A 261 -13.06 6.21 18.88
C ASN A 261 -11.68 5.69 18.50
N MET A 262 -11.50 4.36 18.45
CA MET A 262 -10.22 3.75 18.10
C MET A 262 -9.90 3.92 16.60
N PRO A 263 -8.65 4.28 16.27
CA PRO A 263 -8.24 4.60 14.91
C PRO A 263 -8.44 3.51 13.87
N PHE A 264 -8.73 3.94 12.63
CA PHE A 264 -8.57 3.15 11.41
C PHE A 264 -7.21 3.48 10.78
N ILE A 265 -6.15 2.79 11.20
CA ILE A 265 -4.79 3.00 10.67
C ILE A 265 -4.44 2.04 9.51
N ALA A 266 -5.14 0.92 9.41
CA ALA A 266 -5.04 0.04 8.25
C ALA A 266 -5.56 0.74 7.00
N SER A 267 -4.96 0.46 5.84
CA SER A 267 -5.48 0.93 4.56
C SER A 267 -6.66 0.08 4.10
N PRO A 268 -7.71 0.68 3.52
CA PRO A 268 -8.89 -0.06 3.08
C PRO A 268 -8.59 -0.98 1.88
N ALA A 269 -9.28 -2.11 1.78
CA ALA A 269 -9.23 -3.00 0.62
C ALA A 269 -10.56 -2.91 -0.16
N LEU A 270 -10.45 -2.65 -1.48
CA LEU A 270 -11.61 -2.36 -2.33
C LEU A 270 -11.89 -3.51 -3.28
N VAL A 271 -13.11 -4.07 -3.27
CA VAL A 271 -13.52 -5.10 -4.21
C VAL A 271 -15.03 -5.02 -4.53
N GLY A 272 -15.36 -4.86 -5.80
CA GLY A 272 -16.75 -4.69 -6.23
C GLY A 272 -17.41 -3.51 -5.49
N ASN A 273 -18.52 -3.77 -4.80
CA ASN A 273 -19.23 -2.77 -3.98
C ASN A 273 -18.89 -2.86 -2.48
N ARG A 274 -17.77 -3.44 -2.12
CA ARG A 274 -17.35 -3.65 -0.73
C ARG A 274 -16.01 -3.03 -0.43
N ILE A 275 -15.86 -2.61 0.83
CA ILE A 275 -14.61 -2.13 1.40
C ILE A 275 -14.36 -2.94 2.67
N VAL A 276 -13.18 -3.54 2.80
CA VAL A 276 -12.76 -4.25 4.01
C VAL A 276 -11.63 -3.48 4.68
N ILE A 277 -11.76 -3.19 5.98
CA ILE A 277 -10.76 -2.45 6.72
C ILE A 277 -10.68 -2.92 8.18
N GLY A 278 -9.47 -2.98 8.73
CA GLY A 278 -9.22 -3.27 10.14
C GLY A 278 -9.17 -2.00 10.99
N SER A 279 -9.49 -2.14 12.28
CA SER A 279 -9.41 -1.05 13.25
C SER A 279 -8.70 -1.49 14.54
N ARG A 280 -8.17 -0.52 15.29
CA ARG A 280 -7.60 -0.75 16.62
C ARG A 280 -8.63 -1.14 17.67
N ASP A 281 -9.93 -1.04 17.39
CA ASP A 281 -11.02 -1.55 18.24
C ASP A 281 -11.17 -3.08 18.20
N LYS A 282 -10.25 -3.77 17.54
CA LYS A 282 -10.19 -5.23 17.34
C LYS A 282 -11.17 -5.76 16.31
N MET A 283 -11.84 -4.88 15.57
CA MET A 283 -12.82 -5.27 14.56
C MET A 283 -12.25 -5.21 13.15
N ILE A 284 -12.73 -6.08 12.30
CA ILE A 284 -12.75 -5.93 10.84
C ILE A 284 -14.14 -5.46 10.45
N TYR A 285 -14.19 -4.45 9.62
CA TYR A 285 -15.41 -3.90 9.03
C TYR A 285 -15.47 -4.21 7.56
N CYS A 286 -16.67 -4.53 7.09
CA CYS A 286 -17.00 -4.51 5.66
C CYS A 286 -18.09 -3.47 5.44
N PHE A 287 -17.78 -2.49 4.62
CA PHE A 287 -18.69 -1.40 4.26
C PHE A 287 -19.25 -1.60 2.86
N ASN A 288 -20.47 -1.11 2.65
CA ASN A 288 -21.00 -0.81 1.32
C ASN A 288 -20.26 0.44 0.79
N LYS A 289 -19.62 0.31 -0.36
CA LYS A 289 -18.81 1.38 -0.96
C LYS A 289 -19.62 2.62 -1.35
N ALA A 290 -20.89 2.44 -1.72
CA ALA A 290 -21.72 3.52 -2.23
C ALA A 290 -22.21 4.50 -1.13
N ASP A 291 -22.49 3.99 0.08
CA ASP A 291 -23.14 4.77 1.15
C ASP A 291 -22.48 4.65 2.53
N GLY A 292 -21.38 3.89 2.64
CA GLY A 292 -20.63 3.72 3.89
C GLY A 292 -21.36 2.90 4.98
N LYS A 293 -22.47 2.24 4.65
CA LYS A 293 -23.16 1.38 5.62
C LYS A 293 -22.33 0.13 5.93
N VAL A 294 -22.27 -0.25 7.20
CA VAL A 294 -21.64 -1.49 7.64
C VAL A 294 -22.50 -2.67 7.17
N LEU A 295 -21.94 -3.51 6.30
CA LEU A 295 -22.56 -4.76 5.85
C LEU A 295 -22.38 -5.88 6.88
N TRP A 296 -21.19 -5.96 7.44
CA TRP A 296 -20.86 -6.82 8.57
C TRP A 296 -19.62 -6.29 9.31
N LYS A 297 -19.49 -6.65 10.58
CA LYS A 297 -18.30 -6.44 11.38
C LYS A 297 -17.93 -7.71 12.14
N ARG A 298 -16.65 -7.94 12.38
CA ARG A 298 -16.14 -9.12 13.06
C ARG A 298 -15.05 -8.78 14.05
N ASN A 299 -15.21 -9.28 15.28
CA ASN A 299 -14.18 -9.21 16.31
C ASN A 299 -13.07 -10.24 16.02
N THR A 300 -11.81 -9.79 15.97
CA THR A 300 -10.62 -10.62 15.75
C THR A 300 -9.87 -10.96 17.03
N GLY A 301 -10.35 -10.46 18.16
CA GLY A 301 -9.73 -10.68 19.48
C GLY A 301 -8.54 -9.76 19.78
N ASN A 302 -7.94 -9.11 18.76
CA ASN A 302 -6.83 -8.16 18.94
C ASN A 302 -6.90 -7.04 17.89
N ARG A 303 -6.13 -5.94 18.11
CA ARG A 303 -6.03 -4.81 17.17
C ARG A 303 -5.65 -5.29 15.78
N VAL A 304 -6.19 -4.61 14.76
CA VAL A 304 -5.88 -4.89 13.36
C VAL A 304 -5.24 -3.67 12.75
N GLU A 305 -3.93 -3.72 12.58
CA GLU A 305 -3.11 -2.64 12.00
C GLU A 305 -2.67 -2.98 10.57
N ALA A 306 -2.48 -4.26 10.29
CA ALA A 306 -2.21 -4.74 8.95
C ALA A 306 -3.44 -4.55 8.03
N SER A 307 -3.18 -4.13 6.81
CA SER A 307 -4.26 -3.94 5.84
C SER A 307 -4.71 -5.27 5.23
N ALA A 308 -6.00 -5.40 5.00
CA ALA A 308 -6.58 -6.60 4.39
C ALA A 308 -6.14 -6.79 2.92
N VAL A 309 -6.10 -8.05 2.48
CA VAL A 309 -5.98 -8.42 1.07
C VAL A 309 -7.25 -9.16 0.66
N VAL A 310 -7.91 -8.70 -0.40
CA VAL A 310 -9.22 -9.23 -0.81
C VAL A 310 -9.20 -9.79 -2.23
N ASN A 311 -10.06 -10.77 -2.48
CA ASN A 311 -10.49 -11.14 -3.83
C ASN A 311 -12.03 -11.06 -3.91
N GLN A 312 -12.62 -11.49 -5.01
CA GLN A 312 -14.07 -11.40 -5.23
C GLN A 312 -14.92 -12.18 -4.20
N LYS A 313 -14.33 -13.12 -3.44
CA LYS A 313 -15.06 -14.03 -2.55
C LYS A 313 -14.63 -13.91 -1.09
N GLN A 314 -13.39 -13.50 -0.83
CA GLN A 314 -12.75 -13.66 0.48
C GLN A 314 -11.86 -12.47 0.82
N ALA A 315 -11.61 -12.30 2.13
CA ALA A 315 -10.70 -11.32 2.69
C ALA A 315 -9.68 -12.03 3.60
N LEU A 316 -8.40 -11.86 3.31
CA LEU A 316 -7.29 -12.25 4.18
C LEU A 316 -6.97 -11.09 5.10
N VAL A 317 -6.99 -11.32 6.40
CA VAL A 317 -6.72 -10.33 7.45
C VAL A 317 -5.77 -10.91 8.47
N VAL A 318 -5.00 -10.08 9.14
CA VAL A 318 -4.16 -10.50 10.26
C VAL A 318 -4.26 -9.47 11.38
N ASN A 319 -4.34 -9.94 12.62
CA ASN A 319 -4.34 -9.09 13.81
C ASN A 319 -2.95 -9.02 14.45
N MET A 320 -2.77 -8.12 15.42
CA MET A 320 -1.50 -7.92 16.11
C MET A 320 -1.07 -9.10 17.01
N ARG A 321 -1.88 -10.13 17.19
CA ARG A 321 -1.46 -11.39 17.83
C ARG A 321 -0.89 -12.40 16.83
N GLY A 322 -0.98 -12.10 15.52
CA GLY A 322 -0.56 -12.99 14.44
C GLY A 322 -1.60 -14.02 14.04
N ASP A 323 -2.89 -13.79 14.40
CA ASP A 323 -3.99 -14.60 13.87
C ASP A 323 -4.24 -14.17 12.42
N LEU A 324 -3.76 -14.95 11.46
CA LEU A 324 -4.04 -14.80 10.05
C LEU A 324 -5.36 -15.52 9.73
N MET A 325 -6.36 -14.77 9.32
CA MET A 325 -7.72 -15.26 9.10
C MET A 325 -8.15 -15.06 7.66
N LEU A 326 -8.67 -16.10 7.03
CA LEU A 326 -9.41 -15.98 5.78
C LEU A 326 -10.90 -15.91 6.09
N LEU A 327 -11.56 -14.85 5.68
CA LEU A 327 -12.97 -14.58 5.91
C LEU A 327 -13.74 -14.62 4.59
N ASN A 328 -14.99 -15.10 4.62
CA ASN A 328 -15.91 -14.93 3.50
C ASN A 328 -16.27 -13.45 3.35
N LEU A 329 -16.15 -12.92 2.16
CA LEU A 329 -16.45 -11.50 1.88
C LEU A 329 -17.94 -11.17 2.02
N SER A 330 -18.83 -12.17 1.88
CA SER A 330 -20.28 -11.97 1.94
C SER A 330 -20.79 -11.69 3.35
N ASP A 331 -20.26 -12.38 4.37
CA ASP A 331 -20.81 -12.40 5.74
C ASP A 331 -19.74 -12.29 6.86
N GLY A 332 -18.45 -12.22 6.50
CA GLY A 332 -17.32 -12.12 7.44
C GLY A 332 -17.08 -13.40 8.25
N LYS A 333 -17.68 -14.55 7.90
CA LYS A 333 -17.41 -15.81 8.60
C LYS A 333 -16.03 -16.34 8.25
N PRO A 334 -15.29 -16.93 9.21
CA PRO A 334 -13.98 -17.50 8.95
C PRO A 334 -14.11 -18.76 8.09
N VAL A 335 -13.21 -18.84 7.10
CA VAL A 335 -12.96 -20.06 6.32
C VAL A 335 -11.90 -20.89 7.05
N TRP A 336 -10.81 -20.22 7.46
CA TRP A 336 -9.75 -20.79 8.30
C TRP A 336 -9.04 -19.69 9.09
N THR A 337 -8.33 -20.12 10.13
CA THR A 337 -7.39 -19.28 10.90
C THR A 337 -6.08 -20.03 11.03
N TYR A 338 -4.96 -19.31 10.83
CA TYR A 338 -3.60 -19.80 11.02
C TYR A 338 -2.90 -18.87 12.04
N GLN A 339 -2.25 -19.46 13.04
CA GLN A 339 -1.52 -18.71 14.06
C GLN A 339 -0.05 -18.57 13.62
N VAL A 340 0.38 -17.35 13.33
CA VAL A 340 1.81 -17.07 13.06
C VAL A 340 2.63 -17.15 14.35
N GLY A 341 2.03 -16.86 15.50
CA GLY A 341 2.65 -16.99 16.83
C GLY A 341 3.31 -15.72 17.34
N THR A 342 3.33 -14.66 16.54
CA THR A 342 3.93 -13.36 16.87
C THR A 342 3.17 -12.23 16.22
N SER A 343 3.47 -10.98 16.60
CA SER A 343 2.80 -9.80 16.07
C SER A 343 3.09 -9.58 14.58
N VAL A 344 2.03 -9.26 13.81
CA VAL A 344 2.11 -8.86 12.40
C VAL A 344 1.41 -7.52 12.23
N VAL A 345 2.18 -6.50 11.84
CA VAL A 345 1.70 -5.11 11.68
C VAL A 345 1.62 -4.66 10.22
N ASN A 346 2.15 -5.46 9.30
CA ASN A 346 2.21 -5.15 7.88
C ASN A 346 1.30 -6.05 7.04
N THR A 347 1.03 -5.62 5.81
CA THR A 347 0.17 -6.36 4.87
C THR A 347 0.91 -7.58 4.33
N PRO A 348 0.33 -8.80 4.40
CA PRO A 348 0.88 -9.98 3.73
C PRO A 348 0.94 -9.82 2.21
N ALA A 349 1.96 -10.36 1.56
CA ALA A 349 1.99 -10.47 0.10
C ALA A 349 1.30 -11.77 -0.35
N VAL A 350 0.42 -11.66 -1.35
CA VAL A 350 -0.37 -12.80 -1.84
C VAL A 350 -0.12 -13.04 -3.31
N THR A 351 0.36 -14.24 -3.63
CA THR A 351 0.58 -14.71 -5.00
C THR A 351 0.01 -16.12 -5.17
N GLN A 352 -0.05 -16.64 -6.39
CA GLN A 352 -0.48 -18.03 -6.61
C GLN A 352 0.50 -19.06 -6.01
N GLN A 353 1.75 -18.66 -5.71
CA GLN A 353 2.73 -19.54 -5.05
C GLN A 353 2.45 -19.68 -3.54
N GLY A 354 1.80 -18.71 -2.94
CA GLY A 354 1.51 -18.69 -1.51
C GLY A 354 1.39 -17.30 -0.91
N ILE A 355 1.39 -17.26 0.41
CA ILE A 355 1.25 -16.06 1.24
C ILE A 355 2.58 -15.82 1.97
N VAL A 356 3.16 -14.64 1.81
CA VAL A 356 4.35 -14.21 2.53
C VAL A 356 3.94 -13.30 3.67
N VAL A 357 4.34 -13.64 4.89
CA VAL A 357 4.11 -12.84 6.11
C VAL A 357 5.46 -12.47 6.69
N ALA A 358 5.71 -11.20 6.91
CA ALA A 358 6.90 -10.70 7.62
C ALA A 358 6.47 -10.21 9.01
N ALA A 359 7.13 -10.67 10.08
CA ALA A 359 6.60 -10.54 11.43
C ALA A 359 7.56 -9.82 12.39
N SER A 360 7.05 -9.50 13.59
CA SER A 360 7.79 -8.72 14.58
C SER A 360 8.80 -9.55 15.40
N ASP A 361 8.94 -10.83 15.12
CA ASP A 361 9.98 -11.70 15.70
C ASP A 361 11.24 -11.81 14.82
N GLY A 362 11.29 -11.08 13.71
CA GLY A 362 12.40 -11.15 12.76
C GLY A 362 12.26 -12.24 11.71
N ASN A 363 11.12 -12.95 11.68
CA ASN A 363 10.90 -14.03 10.74
C ASN A 363 10.05 -13.62 9.54
N ILE A 364 10.40 -14.21 8.38
CA ILE A 364 9.57 -14.23 7.19
C ILE A 364 8.97 -15.63 7.08
N TYR A 365 7.65 -15.71 7.07
CA TYR A 365 6.91 -16.96 6.94
C TYR A 365 6.35 -17.10 5.53
N PHE A 366 6.53 -18.27 4.92
CA PHE A 366 5.91 -18.60 3.64
C PHE A 366 4.91 -19.73 3.82
N LEU A 367 3.65 -19.40 3.53
CA LEU A 367 2.52 -20.30 3.69
C LEU A 367 2.00 -20.72 2.34
N THR A 368 1.76 -22.02 2.16
CA THR A 368 1.20 -22.61 0.93
C THR A 368 0.01 -23.50 1.28
N GLN A 369 -0.67 -24.01 0.26
CA GLN A 369 -1.72 -25.02 0.41
C GLN A 369 -1.16 -26.32 0.96
#